data_f18c7ce4fdcbc4708c1a06a734b433a6
#
_entry.id   f18c7ce4fdcbc4708c1a06a734b433a6
#
_cell.length_a   1.000
_cell.length_b   1.000
_cell.length_c   1.000
_cell.angle_alpha   90.00
_cell.angle_beta   90.00
_cell.angle_gamma   90.00
#
_symmetry.space_group_name_H-M   'P 1'
#
loop_
_entity.id
_entity.type
_entity.pdbx_description
1 polymer ?
#
loop_
_entity_poly.entity_id
_entity_poly.type
_entity_poly.pdbx_seq_one_letter_code
_entity_poly.pdbx_strand_id
1 'polypeptide(L)'
;MSENITSVADNILPGEKVDCVVFGCTSGTIVSGFDNIKKKINLAKPNALVTAPSTATLNALKKKNIKRISVVTPYIKSLNDDVVNFFKENLELFDDDMDKY
;
A
#
# COMPACT_ATOMS: atom_id res chain seq x y z
N MET A 1 2.84 -5.94 13.34
CA MET A 1 1.73 -6.05 12.37
C MET A 1 2.07 -6.98 11.20
N SER A 2 3.21 -6.80 10.56
CA SER A 2 3.58 -7.63 9.41
C SER A 2 3.86 -9.09 9.75
N GLU A 3 4.18 -9.39 10.99
CA GLU A 3 4.52 -10.73 11.45
C GLU A 3 3.34 -11.71 11.39
N ASN A 4 2.10 -11.20 11.50
CA ASN A 4 0.91 -12.02 11.56
C ASN A 4 0.18 -12.12 10.22
N ILE A 5 0.67 -11.48 9.19
CA ILE A 5 -0.05 -11.40 7.91
C ILE A 5 -0.29 -12.77 7.30
N THR A 6 0.73 -13.60 7.25
CA THR A 6 0.61 -14.96 6.68
C THR A 6 -0.43 -15.78 7.45
N SER A 7 -0.38 -15.75 8.77
CA SER A 7 -1.31 -16.48 9.62
C SER A 7 -2.76 -16.01 9.42
N VAL A 8 -2.96 -14.70 9.37
CA VAL A 8 -4.29 -14.13 9.14
C VAL A 8 -4.80 -14.52 7.76
N ALA A 9 -3.96 -14.40 6.73
CA ALA A 9 -4.34 -14.75 5.37
C ALA A 9 -4.69 -16.24 5.24
N ASP A 10 -3.97 -17.11 5.96
CA ASP A 10 -4.24 -18.54 5.93
C ASP A 10 -5.61 -18.88 6.52
N ASN A 11 -6.11 -18.06 7.43
CA ASN A 11 -7.43 -18.23 8.04
C ASN A 11 -8.58 -17.69 7.18
N ILE A 12 -8.29 -17.03 6.08
CA ILE A 12 -9.31 -16.60 5.11
C ILE A 12 -9.67 -17.83 4.26
N LEU A 13 -10.89 -18.35 4.42
CA LEU A 13 -11.35 -19.52 3.70
C LEU A 13 -10.25 -20.60 3.67
N PRO A 14 -9.93 -21.19 4.84
CA PRO A 14 -8.81 -22.13 4.94
C PRO A 14 -8.92 -23.28 3.92
N GLY A 15 -7.82 -23.57 3.23
CA GLY A 15 -7.77 -24.62 2.24
C GLY A 15 -8.40 -24.28 0.90
N GLU A 16 -8.97 -23.08 0.74
CA GLU A 16 -9.61 -22.66 -0.50
C GLU A 16 -8.79 -21.60 -1.21
N LYS A 17 -8.93 -21.54 -2.52
CA LYS A 17 -8.33 -20.50 -3.34
C LYS A 17 -9.16 -19.22 -3.24
N VAL A 18 -8.49 -18.08 -3.20
CA VAL A 18 -9.13 -16.78 -3.35
C VAL A 18 -8.49 -16.05 -4.52
N ASP A 19 -9.28 -15.27 -5.23
CA ASP A 19 -8.80 -14.55 -6.40
C ASP A 19 -7.93 -13.36 -6.05
N CYS A 20 -8.31 -12.63 -4.99
CA CYS A 20 -7.61 -11.44 -4.60
C CYS A 20 -7.69 -11.24 -3.08
N VAL A 21 -6.59 -10.76 -2.51
CA VAL A 21 -6.54 -10.35 -1.09
C VAL A 21 -6.24 -8.87 -1.03
N VAL A 22 -7.04 -8.13 -0.29
CA VAL A 22 -6.83 -6.70 -0.07
C VAL A 22 -6.27 -6.51 1.34
N PHE A 23 -5.08 -5.93 1.42
CA PHE A 23 -4.50 -5.52 2.70
C PHE A 23 -4.96 -4.10 2.99
N GLY A 24 -5.93 -3.96 3.87
CA GLY A 24 -6.67 -2.71 4.08
C GLY A 24 -6.01 -1.69 4.99
N CYS A 25 -4.68 -1.63 5.04
CA CYS A 25 -3.96 -0.69 5.88
C CYS A 25 -3.02 0.18 5.05
N THR A 26 -3.39 1.44 4.85
CA THR A 26 -2.62 2.39 4.04
C THR A 26 -1.23 2.65 4.61
N SER A 27 -1.17 3.05 5.88
CA SER A 27 0.10 3.37 6.53
C SER A 27 0.97 2.14 6.73
N GLY A 28 0.37 1.02 7.09
CA GLY A 28 1.10 -0.24 7.26
C GLY A 28 1.75 -0.70 5.97
N THR A 29 1.10 -0.52 4.84
CA THR A 29 1.65 -0.86 3.53
C THR A 29 2.86 0.01 3.20
N ILE A 30 2.76 1.31 3.47
CA ILE A 30 3.85 2.26 3.19
C ILE A 30 5.06 1.96 4.07
N VAL A 31 4.86 1.74 5.36
CA VAL A 31 5.94 1.49 6.31
C VAL A 31 6.61 0.14 6.07
N SER A 32 5.83 -0.92 5.85
CA SER A 32 6.36 -2.28 5.68
C SER A 32 6.81 -2.58 4.25
N GLY A 33 6.32 -1.83 3.27
CA GLY A 33 6.56 -2.07 1.85
C GLY A 33 5.58 -3.07 1.28
N PHE A 34 5.01 -2.72 0.12
CA PHE A 34 4.00 -3.56 -0.52
C PHE A 34 4.54 -4.95 -0.89
N ASP A 35 5.76 -5.02 -1.44
CA ASP A 35 6.33 -6.28 -1.86
C ASP A 35 6.50 -7.26 -0.70
N ASN A 36 6.87 -6.75 0.47
CA ASN A 36 6.99 -7.55 1.67
C ASN A 36 5.63 -8.11 2.11
N ILE A 37 4.61 -7.27 2.09
CA ILE A 37 3.24 -7.67 2.45
C ILE A 37 2.70 -8.69 1.46
N LYS A 38 2.86 -8.43 0.16
CA LYS A 38 2.45 -9.36 -0.89
C LYS A 38 3.10 -10.72 -0.74
N LYS A 39 4.39 -10.74 -0.47
CA LYS A 39 5.14 -11.98 -0.28
C LYS A 39 4.57 -12.79 0.88
N LYS A 40 4.26 -12.14 1.99
CA LYS A 40 3.71 -12.80 3.16
C LYS A 40 2.30 -13.34 2.93
N ILE A 41 1.46 -12.60 2.21
CA ILE A 41 0.12 -13.06 1.84
C ILE A 41 0.21 -14.24 0.88
N ASN A 42 1.10 -14.18 -0.09
CA ASN A 42 1.23 -15.25 -1.06
C ASN A 42 1.83 -16.54 -0.49
N LEU A 43 2.44 -16.50 0.70
CA LEU A 43 2.82 -17.74 1.41
C LEU A 43 1.58 -18.55 1.79
N ALA A 44 0.48 -17.89 2.14
CA ALA A 44 -0.78 -18.55 2.49
C ALA A 44 -1.68 -18.75 1.27
N LYS A 45 -1.66 -17.82 0.34
CA LYS A 45 -2.51 -17.83 -0.86
C LYS A 45 -1.65 -17.60 -2.10
N PRO A 46 -0.94 -18.64 -2.59
CA PRO A 46 0.10 -18.47 -3.61
C PRO A 46 -0.35 -17.84 -4.93
N ASN A 47 -1.58 -18.08 -5.34
CA ASN A 47 -2.07 -17.63 -6.64
C ASN A 47 -2.99 -16.39 -6.54
N ALA A 48 -3.16 -15.84 -5.34
CA ALA A 48 -4.01 -14.68 -5.18
C ALA A 48 -3.31 -13.40 -5.65
N LEU A 49 -4.08 -12.54 -6.31
CA LEU A 49 -3.64 -11.17 -6.52
C LEU A 49 -3.67 -10.45 -5.18
N VAL A 50 -2.73 -9.54 -4.96
CA VAL A 50 -2.68 -8.77 -3.72
C VAL A 50 -2.72 -7.29 -4.06
N THR A 51 -3.53 -6.53 -3.34
CA THR A 51 -3.58 -5.08 -3.47
C THR A 51 -3.70 -4.43 -2.10
N ALA A 52 -3.48 -3.13 -2.07
CA ALA A 52 -3.58 -2.32 -0.86
C ALA A 52 -3.95 -0.90 -1.27
N PRO A 53 -4.58 -0.11 -0.37
CA PRO A 53 -5.04 1.23 -0.72
C PRO A 53 -3.95 2.14 -1.29
N SER A 54 -2.78 2.19 -0.68
CA SER A 54 -1.69 3.05 -1.17
C SER A 54 -1.19 2.60 -2.54
N THR A 55 -1.06 1.30 -2.75
CA THR A 55 -0.62 0.74 -4.03
C THR A 55 -1.66 1.01 -5.13
N ALA A 56 -2.93 0.80 -4.82
CA ALA A 56 -4.02 1.06 -5.76
C ALA A 56 -4.11 2.54 -6.12
N THR A 57 -3.95 3.42 -5.14
CA THR A 57 -3.94 4.87 -5.35
C THR A 57 -2.78 5.27 -6.26
N LEU A 58 -1.58 4.78 -5.97
CA LEU A 58 -0.41 5.07 -6.78
C LEU A 58 -0.61 4.64 -8.23
N ASN A 59 -1.13 3.43 -8.44
CA ASN A 59 -1.38 2.92 -9.78
C ASN A 59 -2.42 3.75 -10.53
N ALA A 60 -3.47 4.19 -9.83
CA ALA A 60 -4.50 5.05 -10.43
C ALA A 60 -3.93 6.40 -10.84
N LEU A 61 -3.10 7.01 -10.00
CA LEU A 61 -2.46 8.29 -10.31
C LEU A 61 -1.55 8.17 -11.53
N LYS A 62 -0.78 7.11 -11.60
CA LYS A 62 0.10 6.85 -12.76
C LYS A 62 -0.71 6.67 -14.04
N LYS A 63 -1.78 5.89 -13.97
CA LYS A 63 -2.62 5.62 -15.13
C LYS A 63 -3.28 6.88 -15.67
N LYS A 64 -3.62 7.81 -14.78
CA LYS A 64 -4.25 9.08 -15.14
C LYS A 64 -3.26 10.20 -15.46
N ASN A 65 -1.97 9.91 -15.41
CA ASN A 65 -0.91 10.90 -15.63
C ASN A 65 -1.00 12.08 -14.67
N ILE A 66 -1.39 11.84 -13.44
CA ILE A 66 -1.49 12.89 -12.43
C ILE A 66 -0.08 13.24 -11.95
N LYS A 67 0.23 14.53 -11.95
CA LYS A 67 1.56 15.02 -11.55
C LYS A 67 1.54 15.98 -10.37
N ARG A 68 0.40 16.56 -10.07
CA ARG A 68 0.27 17.48 -8.94
C ARG A 68 -0.81 16.94 -8.00
N ILE A 69 -0.42 16.70 -6.77
CA ILE A 69 -1.33 16.16 -5.76
C ILE A 69 -1.18 16.94 -4.45
N SER A 70 -2.23 16.90 -3.68
CA SER A 70 -2.24 17.39 -2.30
C SER A 70 -2.51 16.19 -1.41
N VAL A 71 -1.72 16.06 -0.34
CA VAL A 71 -1.85 14.93 0.58
C VAL A 71 -2.40 15.42 1.91
N VAL A 72 -3.57 14.90 2.28
CA VAL A 72 -4.22 15.21 3.56
C VAL A 72 -4.48 13.90 4.28
N THR A 73 -3.97 13.76 5.49
CA THR A 73 -4.17 12.57 6.31
C THR A 73 -4.45 12.97 7.76
N PRO A 74 -5.10 12.07 8.54
CA PRO A 74 -5.27 12.29 9.98
C PRO A 74 -4.05 11.84 10.80
N TYR A 75 -2.96 11.48 10.15
CA TYR A 75 -1.79 10.91 10.80
C TYR A 75 -0.95 11.97 11.51
N ILE A 76 -0.15 11.52 12.49
CA ILE A 76 0.87 12.38 13.08
C ILE A 76 1.90 12.76 12.00
N LYS A 77 2.66 13.83 12.27
CA LYS A 77 3.58 14.39 11.28
C LYS A 77 4.56 13.37 10.70
N SER A 78 5.19 12.56 11.55
CA SER A 78 6.18 11.59 11.08
C SER A 78 5.59 10.58 10.10
N LEU A 79 4.39 10.09 10.37
CA LEU A 79 3.71 9.15 9.49
C LEU A 79 3.22 9.84 8.21
N ASN A 80 2.72 11.07 8.35
CA ASN A 80 2.32 11.85 7.16
C ASN A 80 3.51 12.11 6.25
N ASP A 81 4.69 12.38 6.81
CA ASP A 81 5.90 12.54 6.02
C ASP A 81 6.25 11.26 5.26
N ASP A 82 6.04 10.09 5.85
CA ASP A 82 6.24 8.81 5.17
C ASP A 82 5.29 8.67 3.97
N VAL A 83 4.03 9.06 4.14
CA VAL A 83 3.05 9.03 3.06
C VAL A 83 3.43 9.97 1.92
N VAL A 84 3.81 11.21 2.26
CA VAL A 84 4.25 12.20 1.27
C VAL A 84 5.47 11.68 0.50
N ASN A 85 6.46 11.16 1.22
CA ASN A 85 7.67 10.63 0.59
C ASN A 85 7.37 9.44 -0.31
N PHE A 86 6.44 8.58 0.07
CA PHE A 86 6.02 7.45 -0.75
C PHE A 86 5.53 7.93 -2.12
N PHE A 87 4.67 8.94 -2.16
CA PHE A 87 4.16 9.45 -3.43
C PHE A 87 5.23 10.20 -4.23
N LYS A 88 6.08 10.98 -3.55
CA LYS A 88 7.18 11.68 -4.23
C LYS A 88 8.12 10.72 -4.93
N GLU A 89 8.55 9.67 -4.23
CA GLU A 89 9.50 8.70 -4.76
C GLU A 89 8.91 7.85 -5.88
N ASN A 90 7.66 7.43 -5.72
CA ASN A 90 7.05 6.49 -6.66
C ASN A 90 6.42 7.17 -7.88
N LEU A 91 6.04 8.43 -7.77
CA LEU A 91 5.53 9.21 -8.90
C LEU A 91 6.62 10.07 -9.56
N GLU A 92 7.83 10.07 -9.01
CA GLU A 92 8.93 10.91 -9.48
C GLU A 92 8.55 12.39 -9.48
N LEU A 93 7.80 12.80 -8.44
CA LEU A 93 7.36 14.19 -8.30
C LEU A 93 8.44 15.05 -7.68
N PHE A 94 8.50 16.31 -8.09
CA PHE A 94 9.32 17.31 -7.44
C PHE A 94 8.57 17.87 -6.22
N ASP A 95 9.30 18.46 -5.28
CA ASP A 95 8.71 19.04 -4.08
C ASP A 95 7.60 20.05 -4.38
N ASP A 96 7.77 20.82 -5.48
CA ASP A 96 6.81 21.83 -5.91
C ASP A 96 5.49 21.26 -6.40
N ASP A 97 5.47 19.96 -6.73
CA ASP A 97 4.29 19.28 -7.27
C ASP A 97 3.40 18.72 -6.17
N MET A 98 3.80 18.85 -4.91
CA MET A 98 3.06 18.32 -3.77
C MET A 98 2.84 19.40 -2.72
N ASP A 99 1.57 19.53 -2.29
CA ASP A 99 1.25 20.34 -1.12
C ASP A 99 1.51 19.53 0.15
N LYS A 100 2.10 20.17 1.17
CA LYS A 100 2.44 19.51 2.43
C LYS A 100 1.58 20.05 3.57
N TYR A 101 1.04 19.15 4.35
CA TYR A 101 0.19 19.49 5.49
C TYR A 101 0.68 18.84 6.76
#